data_b0df3851bc475506fb6b624fce2a1c60
#
_entry.id   b0df3851bc475506fb6b624fce2a1c60
#
_cell.length_a   1.000
_cell.length_b   1.000
_cell.length_c   1.000
_cell.angle_alpha   90.00
_cell.angle_beta   90.00
_cell.angle_gamma   90.00
#
_symmetry.space_group_name_H-M   'P 1'
#
loop_
_entity.id
_entity.type
_entity.pdbx_description
1 polymer ?
#
loop_
_entity_poly.entity_id
_entity_poly.type
_entity_poly.pdbx_seq_one_letter_code
_entity_poly.pdbx_strand_id
1 'polypeptide(L)'
;MLKKANKLRGNDGYIIDSLGWAYYIKKNYTEAELFLQQAVELLPLDPIINDHYADTLWMLNKNIQARYIWNYILKLDDAEQELKDNISKKLIFGLAEKL
;
A
#
# COMPACT_ATOMS: atom_id res chain seq x y z
N MET A 1 -13.25 2.93 23.38
CA MET A 1 -12.98 3.14 23.15
C MET A 1 -12.77 3.28 23.00
N LEU A 2 -13.03 3.03 22.53
CA LEU A 2 -12.78 3.11 22.07
C LEU A 2 -12.67 3.17 21.88
N LYS A 3 -12.71 3.05 21.73
CA LYS A 3 -12.53 2.97 21.33
C LYS A 3 -12.40 2.66 21.17
N LYS A 4 -12.43 2.45 21.25
CA LYS A 4 -12.20 2.11 20.94
C LYS A 4 -12.06 1.80 20.48
N ALA A 5 -12.14 1.70 20.25
CA ALA A 5 -11.95 1.33 19.61
C ALA A 5 -11.57 1.12 19.24
N ASN A 6 -11.42 1.11 19.08
CA ASN A 6 -11.02 0.76 18.69
C ASN A 6 -10.31 0.26 18.76
N LYS A 7 -10.04 0.08 18.56
CA LYS A 7 -9.49 -0.57 18.86
C LYS A 7 -8.99 -1.43 18.56
N LEU A 8 -8.73 -1.10 18.21
CA LEU A 8 -8.57 -1.93 17.69
C LEU A 8 -7.72 -2.99 17.61
N ARG A 9 -6.80 -3.08 17.63
CA ARG A 9 -6.54 -4.43 17.36
C ARG A 9 -5.56 -4.61 16.23
N GLY A 10 -4.59 -5.62 16.36
CA GLY A 10 -3.58 -5.82 15.34
C GLY A 10 -4.16 -6.24 14.00
N ASN A 11 -5.23 -7.01 14.02
CA ASN A 11 -5.86 -7.47 12.80
C ASN A 11 -6.56 -6.34 12.05
N ASP A 12 -6.77 -5.22 12.70
CA ASP A 12 -7.41 -4.09 12.07
C ASP A 12 -6.60 -3.56 10.89
N GLY A 13 -5.29 -3.79 10.90
CA GLY A 13 -4.46 -3.39 9.76
C GLY A 13 -4.92 -4.01 8.46
N TYR A 14 -5.31 -5.27 8.47
CA TYR A 14 -5.82 -5.92 7.26
C TYR A 14 -7.18 -5.39 6.86
N ILE A 15 -8.04 -5.09 7.83
CA ILE A 15 -9.34 -4.52 7.56
C ILE A 15 -9.18 -3.12 6.96
N ILE A 16 -8.30 -2.32 7.53
CA ILE A 16 -8.04 -0.98 7.04
C ILE A 16 -7.45 -1.03 5.64
N ASP A 17 -6.55 -1.97 5.38
CA ASP A 17 -6.01 -2.17 4.03
C ASP A 17 -7.12 -2.48 3.04
N SER A 18 -8.05 -3.35 3.41
CA SER A 18 -9.16 -3.69 2.52
C SER A 18 -10.02 -2.48 2.20
N LEU A 19 -10.28 -1.64 3.20
CA LEU A 19 -11.04 -0.41 2.98
C LEU A 19 -10.30 0.53 2.04
N GLY A 20 -9.00 0.70 2.30
CA GLY A 20 -8.19 1.57 1.45
C GLY A 20 -8.14 1.07 0.02
N TRP A 21 -7.98 -0.23 -0.17
CA TRP A 21 -7.92 -0.79 -1.51
C TRP A 21 -9.27 -0.66 -2.23
N ALA A 22 -10.38 -0.76 -1.50
CA ALA A 22 -11.70 -0.53 -2.10
C ALA A 22 -11.80 0.89 -2.65
N TYR A 23 -11.29 1.87 -1.91
CA TYR A 23 -11.27 3.25 -2.41
C TYR A 23 -10.37 3.38 -3.63
N TYR A 24 -9.23 2.69 -3.62
CA TYR A 24 -8.34 2.69 -4.79
C TYR A 24 -9.05 2.18 -6.03
N ILE A 25 -9.78 1.08 -5.90
CA ILE A 25 -10.52 0.49 -7.02
C ILE A 25 -11.53 1.49 -7.57
N LYS A 26 -12.13 2.28 -6.71
CA LYS A 26 -13.10 3.31 -7.11
C LYS A 26 -12.42 4.57 -7.63
N LYS A 27 -11.09 4.59 -7.69
CA LYS A 27 -10.29 5.73 -8.12
C LYS A 27 -10.37 6.91 -7.16
N ASN A 28 -10.76 6.65 -5.92
CA ASN A 28 -10.77 7.66 -4.88
C ASN A 28 -9.45 7.58 -4.12
N TYR A 29 -8.39 8.08 -4.75
CA TYR A 29 -7.03 7.86 -4.28
C TYR A 29 -6.71 8.64 -3.02
N THR A 30 -7.33 9.79 -2.82
CA THR A 30 -7.10 10.58 -1.61
C THR A 30 -7.57 9.83 -0.37
N GLU A 31 -8.76 9.25 -0.43
CA GLU A 31 -9.25 8.44 0.69
C GLU A 31 -8.43 7.17 0.84
N ALA A 32 -8.07 6.54 -0.29
CA ALA A 32 -7.25 5.34 -0.24
C ALA A 32 -5.94 5.61 0.49
N GLU A 33 -5.31 6.75 0.22
CA GLU A 33 -4.04 7.08 0.86
C GLU A 33 -4.18 7.13 2.38
N LEU A 34 -5.25 7.73 2.88
CA LEU A 34 -5.45 7.86 4.32
C LEU A 34 -5.55 6.49 5.00
N PHE A 35 -6.33 5.58 4.41
CA PHE A 35 -6.51 4.26 4.99
C PHE A 35 -5.26 3.40 4.83
N LEU A 36 -4.63 3.44 3.66
CA LEU A 36 -3.46 2.60 3.43
C LEU A 36 -2.26 3.06 4.25
N GLN A 37 -2.14 4.36 4.49
CA GLN A 37 -1.10 4.85 5.39
C GLN A 37 -1.28 4.27 6.78
N GLN A 38 -2.51 4.27 7.29
CA GLN A 38 -2.79 3.68 8.60
C GLN A 38 -2.45 2.19 8.61
N ALA A 39 -2.80 1.49 7.54
CA ALA A 39 -2.52 0.05 7.47
C ALA A 39 -1.02 -0.23 7.50
N VAL A 40 -0.23 0.57 6.78
CA VAL A 40 1.23 0.42 6.79
C VAL A 40 1.79 0.71 8.18
N GLU A 41 1.23 1.68 8.89
CA GLU A 41 1.70 1.98 10.25
C GLU A 41 1.44 0.83 11.20
N LEU A 42 0.34 0.10 10.99
CA LEU A 42 0.02 -1.05 11.83
C LEU A 42 0.78 -2.30 11.43
N LEU A 43 1.05 -2.48 10.15
CA LEU A 43 1.71 -3.66 9.62
C LEU A 43 2.85 -3.26 8.67
N PRO A 44 3.90 -2.62 9.20
CA PRO A 44 4.93 -2.02 8.35
C PRO A 44 5.78 -3.02 7.55
N LEU A 45 5.77 -4.29 7.95
CA LEU A 45 6.56 -5.30 7.23
C LEU A 45 5.74 -6.12 6.27
N ASP A 46 4.45 -5.82 6.11
CA ASP A 46 3.61 -6.58 5.19
C ASP A 46 3.85 -6.08 3.76
N PRO A 47 4.36 -6.95 2.86
CA PRO A 47 4.72 -6.49 1.52
C PRO A 47 3.52 -6.09 0.68
N ILE A 48 2.39 -6.77 0.83
CA ILE A 48 1.19 -6.50 0.04
C ILE A 48 0.59 -5.15 0.42
N ILE A 49 0.51 -4.88 1.73
CA ILE A 49 -0.04 -3.61 2.19
C ILE A 49 0.84 -2.45 1.74
N ASN A 50 2.16 -2.62 1.83
CA ASN A 50 3.08 -1.61 1.33
C ASN A 50 2.92 -1.37 -0.17
N ASP A 51 2.70 -2.45 -0.94
CA ASP A 51 2.50 -2.32 -2.38
C ASP A 51 1.22 -1.54 -2.70
N HIS A 52 0.13 -1.84 -1.98
CA HIS A 52 -1.13 -1.10 -2.16
C HIS A 52 -0.92 0.39 -1.89
N TYR A 53 -0.19 0.70 -0.84
CA TYR A 53 0.08 2.10 -0.49
C TYR A 53 0.94 2.78 -1.56
N ALA A 54 1.98 2.09 -2.03
CA ALA A 54 2.84 2.64 -3.07
C ALA A 54 2.07 2.89 -4.37
N ASP A 55 1.20 1.95 -4.76
CA ASP A 55 0.37 2.14 -5.95
C ASP A 55 -0.48 3.40 -5.82
N THR A 56 -1.05 3.62 -4.63
CA THR A 56 -1.89 4.78 -4.38
C THR A 56 -1.06 6.06 -4.47
N LEU A 57 0.13 6.06 -3.88
CA LEU A 57 1.01 7.22 -3.98
C LEU A 57 1.36 7.55 -5.42
N TRP A 58 1.60 6.52 -6.23
CA TRP A 58 1.89 6.73 -7.65
C TRP A 58 0.72 7.41 -8.36
N MET A 59 -0.50 6.94 -8.08
CA MET A 59 -1.69 7.52 -8.72
C MET A 59 -1.93 8.97 -8.29
N LEU A 60 -1.41 9.35 -7.13
CA LEU A 60 -1.49 10.74 -6.64
C LEU A 60 -0.31 11.58 -7.09
N ASN A 61 0.50 11.08 -8.01
CA ASN A 61 1.68 11.76 -8.53
C ASN A 61 2.79 11.95 -7.48
N LYS A 62 2.76 11.16 -6.43
CA LYS A 62 3.81 11.13 -5.42
C LYS A 62 4.81 10.03 -5.80
N ASN A 63 5.42 10.21 -6.96
CA ASN A 63 6.18 9.15 -7.62
C ASN A 63 7.45 8.78 -6.87
N ILE A 64 8.15 9.75 -6.29
CA ILE A 64 9.37 9.47 -5.55
C ILE A 64 9.06 8.63 -4.32
N GLN A 65 7.99 8.97 -3.61
CA GLN A 65 7.59 8.21 -2.43
C GLN A 65 7.15 6.79 -2.82
N ALA A 66 6.42 6.65 -3.91
CA ALA A 66 6.00 5.33 -4.39
C ALA A 66 7.21 4.46 -4.71
N ARG A 67 8.18 5.02 -5.42
CA ARG A 67 9.37 4.27 -5.80
C ARG A 67 10.20 3.88 -4.56
N TYR A 68 10.25 4.76 -3.58
CA TYR A 68 10.95 4.45 -2.33
C TYR A 68 10.32 3.22 -1.66
N ILE A 69 8.98 3.17 -1.60
CA ILE A 69 8.30 2.05 -0.96
C ILE A 69 8.46 0.77 -1.77
N TRP A 70 8.35 0.85 -3.10
CA TRP A 70 8.58 -0.33 -3.94
C TRP A 70 9.99 -0.88 -3.73
N ASN A 71 11.00 -0.02 -3.65
CA ASN A 71 12.36 -0.47 -3.37
C ASN A 71 12.48 -1.10 -1.99
N TYR A 72 11.75 -0.55 -1.01
CA TYR A 72 11.71 -1.12 0.32
C TYR A 72 11.16 -2.56 0.30
N ILE A 73 10.08 -2.78 -0.47
CA ILE A 73 9.47 -4.10 -0.55
C ILE A 73 10.45 -5.13 -1.11
N LEU A 74 11.27 -4.73 -2.07
CA LEU A 74 12.24 -5.65 -2.66
C LEU A 74 13.23 -6.18 -1.63
N LYS A 75 13.39 -5.48 -0.51
CA LYS A 75 14.32 -5.88 0.55
C LYS A 75 13.65 -6.69 1.65
N LEU A 76 12.33 -6.88 1.59
CA LEU A 76 11.62 -7.61 2.62
C LEU A 76 11.74 -9.12 2.38
N ASP A 77 12.12 -9.85 3.42
CA ASP A 77 12.29 -11.30 3.31
C ASP A 77 10.98 -12.00 3.00
N ASP A 78 9.87 -11.46 3.50
CA ASP A 78 8.56 -12.09 3.33
C ASP A 78 7.93 -11.80 1.98
N ALA A 79 8.53 -10.95 1.15
CA ALA A 79 7.99 -10.66 -0.16
C ALA A 79 8.26 -11.83 -1.10
N GLU A 80 7.19 -12.36 -1.71
CA GLU A 80 7.31 -13.47 -2.64
C GLU A 80 7.95 -13.00 -3.94
N GLN A 81 8.60 -13.94 -4.64
CA GLN A 81 9.32 -13.61 -5.85
C GLN A 81 8.41 -13.03 -6.92
N GLU A 82 7.20 -13.55 -7.05
CA GLU A 82 6.25 -13.02 -8.03
C GLU A 82 5.94 -11.55 -7.76
N LEU A 83 5.76 -11.20 -6.48
CA LEU A 83 5.52 -9.81 -6.12
C LEU A 83 6.74 -8.95 -6.45
N LYS A 84 7.94 -9.45 -6.14
CA LYS A 84 9.17 -8.71 -6.44
C LYS A 84 9.33 -8.47 -7.94
N ASP A 85 8.98 -9.47 -8.75
CA ASP A 85 9.06 -9.32 -10.20
C ASP A 85 8.10 -8.23 -10.68
N ASN A 86 6.88 -8.23 -10.15
CA ASN A 86 5.89 -7.22 -10.51
C ASN A 86 6.35 -5.82 -10.10
N ILE A 87 6.93 -5.71 -8.90
CA ILE A 87 7.40 -4.43 -8.40
C ILE A 87 8.57 -3.92 -9.22
N SER A 88 9.45 -4.81 -9.65
CA SER A 88 10.56 -4.42 -10.53
C SER A 88 10.04 -3.80 -11.82
N LYS A 89 8.96 -4.37 -12.37
CA LYS A 89 8.34 -3.79 -13.56
C LYS A 89 7.73 -2.43 -13.28
N LYS A 90 7.09 -2.27 -12.12
CA LYS A 90 6.52 -0.98 -11.74
C LYS A 90 7.59 0.09 -11.62
N LEU A 91 8.76 -0.29 -11.12
CA LEU A 91 9.87 0.66 -11.00
C LEU A 91 10.36 1.13 -12.35
N ILE A 92 10.24 0.31 -13.38
CA ILE A 92 10.69 0.64 -14.74
C ILE A 92 9.60 1.38 -15.50
N PHE A 93 8.37 0.88 -15.47
CA PHE A 93 7.30 1.32 -16.36
C PHE A 93 6.21 2.13 -15.66
N GLY A 94 6.17 2.15 -14.34
CA GLY A 94 5.06 2.74 -13.61
C GLY A 94 3.83 1.85 -13.67
N LEU A 95 2.69 2.40 -13.31
CA LEU A 95 1.43 1.66 -13.34
C LEU A 95 0.72 1.87 -14.66
N ALA A 96 0.19 0.78 -15.20
CA ALA A 96 -0.49 0.82 -16.50
C ALA A 96 -1.67 1.80 -16.50
N GLU A 97 -2.35 1.93 -15.37
CA GLU A 97 -3.51 2.81 -15.28
C GLU A 97 -3.17 4.27 -15.53
N LYS A 98 -1.92 4.64 -15.35
CA LYS A 98 -1.49 6.03 -15.56
C LYS A 98 -1.02 6.30 -16.98
N LEU A 99 -0.87 5.27 -17.77
CA LEU A 99 -0.41 5.44 -19.14
C LEU A 99 -1.54 5.85 -20.05
#